data_343746daf58e126278f82a8030d8e9c3
#
_entry.id   343746daf58e126278f82a8030d8e9c3
#
_cell.length_a   1.000
_cell.length_b   1.000
_cell.length_c   1.000
_cell.angle_alpha   90.00
_cell.angle_beta   90.00
_cell.angle_gamma   90.00
#
_symmetry.space_group_name_H-M   'P 1'
#
loop_
_entity.id
_entity.type
_entity.pdbx_description
1 polymer ?
#
loop_
_entity_poly.entity_id
_entity_poly.type
_entity_poly.pdbx_seq_one_letter_code
_entity_poly.pdbx_strand_id
1 'polypeptide(L)'
;VLTRAFTVRGDRIRSLELELNRGIPDLIAAGESEILEFKSSARWDRNTGKVSRAVEAAIVRTVAALMNHRGGSLLIGVSDNGEIVGIEEDLATLRRRDRDGFEAYLVGLLAHSLGAAVLRHVHVAFSRLEGKELCRVVVQRGRGPVYVMDGSTARYFVRTGNTSRELDAREAVLHTAGRQTEPES
;
A
#
# COMPACT_ATOMS: atom_id res chain seq x y z
N VAL A 1 -6.17 15.40 29.58
CA VAL A 1 -5.61 15.67 28.24
C VAL A 1 -4.56 14.59 27.89
N LEU A 2 -3.64 14.22 28.80
CA LEU A 2 -2.62 13.19 28.59
C LEU A 2 -3.21 11.77 28.40
N THR A 3 -4.27 11.42 29.13
CA THR A 3 -4.91 10.10 29.08
C THR A 3 -5.50 9.81 27.69
N ARG A 4 -6.10 10.82 27.04
CA ARG A 4 -6.68 10.68 25.69
C ARG A 4 -5.64 10.42 24.60
N ALA A 5 -4.48 11.06 24.71
CA ALA A 5 -3.37 10.87 23.76
C ALA A 5 -2.75 9.45 23.87
N PHE A 6 -2.69 8.88 25.08
CA PHE A 6 -2.20 7.51 25.30
C PHE A 6 -3.18 6.45 24.79
N THR A 7 -4.49 6.66 24.95
CA THR A 7 -5.52 5.73 24.43
C THR A 7 -5.49 5.67 22.91
N VAL A 8 -5.46 6.79 22.21
CA VAL A 8 -5.41 6.86 20.74
C VAL A 8 -4.14 6.18 20.19
N ARG A 9 -3.01 6.32 20.88
CA ARG A 9 -1.76 5.64 20.47
C ARG A 9 -1.83 4.12 20.70
N GLY A 10 -2.47 3.69 21.79
CA GLY A 10 -2.70 2.27 22.11
C GLY A 10 -3.63 1.60 21.09
N ASP A 11 -4.71 2.25 20.70
CA ASP A 11 -5.67 1.72 19.73
C ASP A 11 -5.06 1.57 18.32
N ARG A 12 -4.22 2.52 17.90
CA ARG A 12 -3.47 2.43 16.62
C ARG A 12 -2.47 1.29 16.59
N ILE A 13 -1.77 1.05 17.71
CA ILE A 13 -0.84 -0.08 17.83
C ILE A 13 -1.63 -1.40 17.75
N ARG A 14 -2.75 -1.51 18.46
CA ARG A 14 -3.62 -2.70 18.41
C ARG A 14 -4.19 -2.94 17.01
N SER A 15 -4.64 -1.90 16.31
CA SER A 15 -5.15 -2.01 14.94
C SER A 15 -4.08 -2.53 13.99
N LEU A 16 -2.85 -2.01 14.08
CA LEU A 16 -1.72 -2.48 13.28
C LEU A 16 -1.34 -3.93 13.64
N GLU A 17 -1.30 -4.28 14.92
CA GLU A 17 -1.00 -5.64 15.37
C GLU A 17 -2.06 -6.63 14.87
N LEU A 18 -3.35 -6.27 14.93
CA LEU A 18 -4.44 -7.08 14.39
C LEU A 18 -4.29 -7.29 12.88
N GLU A 19 -3.97 -6.23 12.13
CA GLU A 19 -3.74 -6.34 10.70
C GLU A 19 -2.51 -7.22 10.39
N LEU A 20 -1.39 -7.01 11.06
CA LEU A 20 -0.19 -7.82 10.86
C LEU A 20 -0.40 -9.30 11.22
N ASN A 21 -1.28 -9.60 12.16
CA ASN A 21 -1.57 -10.98 12.59
C ASN A 21 -2.56 -11.72 11.68
N ARG A 22 -3.23 -11.04 10.74
CA ARG A 22 -4.08 -11.75 9.76
C ARG A 22 -3.22 -12.59 8.84
N GLY A 23 -3.55 -13.86 8.69
CA GLY A 23 -2.86 -14.78 7.80
C GLY A 23 -3.02 -14.40 6.33
N ILE A 24 -1.98 -14.57 5.52
CA ILE A 24 -2.06 -14.33 4.07
C ILE A 24 -3.17 -15.18 3.40
N PRO A 25 -3.34 -16.48 3.73
CA PRO A 25 -4.45 -17.27 3.17
C PRO A 25 -5.84 -16.67 3.45
N ASP A 26 -6.05 -16.16 4.68
CA ASP A 26 -7.34 -15.55 5.05
C ASP A 26 -7.59 -14.24 4.28
N LEU A 27 -6.52 -13.46 4.05
CA LEU A 27 -6.60 -12.24 3.23
C LEU A 27 -6.95 -12.58 1.77
N ILE A 28 -6.28 -13.58 1.18
CA ILE A 28 -6.55 -14.02 -0.19
C ILE A 28 -7.99 -14.53 -0.31
N ALA A 29 -8.44 -15.35 0.66
CA ALA A 29 -9.81 -15.88 0.68
C ALA A 29 -10.88 -14.78 0.81
N ALA A 30 -10.56 -13.67 1.49
CA ALA A 30 -11.47 -12.53 1.64
C ALA A 30 -11.65 -11.75 0.33
N GLY A 31 -10.67 -11.81 -0.60
CA GLY A 31 -10.67 -11.06 -1.85
C GLY A 31 -10.38 -9.57 -1.67
N GLU A 32 -10.24 -8.86 -2.79
CA GLU A 32 -10.02 -7.42 -2.81
C GLU A 32 -11.20 -6.62 -2.23
N SER A 33 -10.89 -5.50 -1.60
CA SER A 33 -11.86 -4.62 -0.96
C SER A 33 -11.34 -3.18 -0.88
N GLU A 34 -12.07 -2.30 -0.20
CA GLU A 34 -11.60 -0.92 0.06
C GLU A 34 -10.31 -0.83 0.89
N ILE A 35 -9.98 -1.90 1.64
CA ILE A 35 -8.80 -1.98 2.52
C ILE A 35 -7.83 -3.10 2.15
N LEU A 36 -8.09 -3.84 1.09
CA LEU A 36 -7.24 -4.94 0.62
C LEU A 36 -7.12 -4.91 -0.90
N GLU A 37 -5.90 -4.91 -1.39
CA GLU A 37 -5.58 -4.91 -2.82
C GLU A 37 -4.54 -5.98 -3.13
N PHE A 38 -4.66 -6.62 -4.29
CA PHE A 38 -3.70 -7.58 -4.83
C PHE A 38 -2.94 -6.98 -6.00
N LYS A 39 -1.67 -7.32 -6.10
CA LYS A 39 -0.83 -7.01 -7.27
C LYS A 39 0.10 -8.18 -7.54
N SER A 40 0.09 -8.64 -8.75
CA SER A 40 0.94 -9.77 -9.17
C SER A 40 2.44 -9.43 -9.13
N SER A 41 2.81 -8.16 -9.13
CA SER A 41 4.19 -7.68 -9.15
C SER A 41 4.29 -6.24 -8.66
N ALA A 42 5.49 -5.83 -8.19
CA ALA A 42 5.79 -4.44 -7.84
C ALA A 42 6.38 -3.64 -9.01
N ARG A 43 7.02 -4.32 -9.97
CA ARG A 43 7.70 -3.66 -11.10
C ARG A 43 7.77 -4.47 -12.38
N TRP A 44 7.57 -5.78 -12.30
CA TRP A 44 7.66 -6.67 -13.45
C TRP A 44 6.32 -6.77 -14.17
N ASP A 45 6.27 -6.35 -15.43
CA ASP A 45 5.11 -6.56 -16.28
C ASP A 45 5.17 -7.97 -16.88
N ARG A 46 4.30 -8.85 -16.41
CA ARG A 46 4.23 -10.26 -16.82
C ARG A 46 3.82 -10.44 -18.27
N ASN A 47 3.11 -9.47 -18.85
CA ASN A 47 2.67 -9.54 -20.26
C ASN A 47 3.83 -9.24 -21.22
N THR A 48 4.69 -8.28 -20.85
CA THR A 48 5.81 -7.85 -21.69
C THR A 48 7.14 -8.50 -21.30
N GLY A 49 7.21 -9.14 -20.13
CA GLY A 49 8.44 -9.73 -19.59
C GLY A 49 9.52 -8.67 -19.31
N LYS A 50 9.15 -7.48 -18.85
CA LYS A 50 10.07 -6.36 -18.61
C LYS A 50 9.67 -5.58 -17.36
N VAL A 51 10.64 -4.84 -16.82
CA VAL A 51 10.38 -3.81 -15.80
C VAL A 51 9.51 -2.70 -16.41
N SER A 52 8.44 -2.32 -15.72
CA SER A 52 7.45 -1.36 -16.19
C SER A 52 7.17 -0.28 -15.16
N ARG A 53 7.39 0.97 -15.56
CA ARG A 53 7.01 2.14 -14.75
C ARG A 53 5.50 2.22 -14.48
N ALA A 54 4.69 1.66 -15.37
CA ALA A 54 3.23 1.62 -15.18
C ALA A 54 2.84 0.71 -14.01
N VAL A 55 3.55 -0.44 -13.84
CA VAL A 55 3.39 -1.34 -12.70
C VAL A 55 3.84 -0.63 -11.41
N GLU A 56 5.03 -0.01 -11.41
CA GLU A 56 5.53 0.76 -10.27
C GLU A 56 4.55 1.88 -9.86
N ALA A 57 4.02 2.62 -10.83
CA ALA A 57 3.03 3.67 -10.58
C ALA A 57 1.72 3.12 -10.00
N ALA A 58 1.30 1.90 -10.36
CA ALA A 58 0.13 1.26 -9.78
C ALA A 58 0.33 0.97 -8.28
N ILE A 59 1.51 0.48 -7.88
CA ILE A 59 1.86 0.28 -6.46
C ILE A 59 1.77 1.59 -5.69
N VAL A 60 2.38 2.66 -6.21
CA VAL A 60 2.39 3.98 -5.58
C VAL A 60 0.98 4.52 -5.40
N ARG A 61 0.15 4.44 -6.45
CA ARG A 61 -1.26 4.89 -6.41
C ARG A 61 -2.07 4.12 -5.38
N THR A 62 -1.89 2.81 -5.30
CA THR A 62 -2.58 1.96 -4.32
C THR A 62 -2.21 2.36 -2.90
N VAL A 63 -0.92 2.52 -2.60
CA VAL A 63 -0.47 2.92 -1.25
C VAL A 63 -1.01 4.31 -0.89
N ALA A 64 -0.94 5.29 -1.81
CA ALA A 64 -1.50 6.62 -1.59
C ALA A 64 -3.02 6.58 -1.34
N ALA A 65 -3.75 5.80 -2.15
CA ALA A 65 -5.20 5.66 -2.02
C ALA A 65 -5.62 5.01 -0.69
N LEU A 66 -4.89 3.97 -0.23
CA LEU A 66 -5.10 3.37 1.09
C LEU A 66 -4.83 4.38 2.22
N MET A 67 -3.73 5.16 2.14
CA MET A 67 -3.43 6.21 3.13
C MET A 67 -4.51 7.30 3.17
N ASN A 68 -5.04 7.66 2.02
CA ASN A 68 -6.09 8.66 1.90
C ASN A 68 -7.49 8.13 2.27
N HIS A 69 -7.65 6.85 2.48
CA HIS A 69 -8.88 6.22 2.94
C HIS A 69 -8.77 5.82 4.42
N ARG A 70 -8.79 4.56 4.74
CA ARG A 70 -8.74 4.00 6.12
C ARG A 70 -7.46 3.25 6.45
N GLY A 71 -6.50 3.24 5.52
CA GLY A 71 -5.39 2.31 5.54
C GLY A 71 -5.80 0.97 4.95
N GLY A 72 -4.99 -0.06 5.16
CA GLY A 72 -5.25 -1.41 4.68
C GLY A 72 -4.00 -2.18 4.31
N SER A 73 -4.14 -3.22 3.50
CA SER A 73 -3.05 -4.09 3.05
C SER A 73 -2.97 -4.15 1.53
N LEU A 74 -1.77 -4.11 1.01
CA LEU A 74 -1.44 -4.45 -0.37
C LEU A 74 -0.65 -5.76 -0.37
N LEU A 75 -1.14 -6.80 -1.03
CA LEU A 75 -0.43 -8.06 -1.25
C LEU A 75 0.23 -8.04 -2.63
N ILE A 76 1.55 -8.17 -2.67
CA ILE A 76 2.33 -8.26 -3.89
C ILE A 76 2.79 -9.71 -4.08
N GLY A 77 2.64 -10.23 -5.30
CA GLY A 77 2.83 -11.64 -5.64
C GLY A 77 1.52 -12.42 -5.67
N VAL A 78 0.37 -11.72 -5.63
CA VAL A 78 -0.97 -12.30 -5.78
C VAL A 78 -1.64 -11.62 -6.98
N SER A 79 -2.24 -12.41 -7.87
CA SER A 79 -2.99 -11.89 -9.01
C SER A 79 -4.39 -11.43 -8.60
N ASP A 80 -5.08 -10.69 -9.46
CA ASP A 80 -6.42 -10.13 -9.20
C ASP A 80 -7.47 -11.23 -8.92
N ASN A 81 -7.24 -12.47 -9.40
CA ASN A 81 -8.10 -13.63 -9.11
C ASN A 81 -7.68 -14.44 -7.87
N GLY A 82 -6.70 -13.94 -7.09
CA GLY A 82 -6.23 -14.58 -5.87
C GLY A 82 -5.20 -15.70 -6.06
N GLU A 83 -4.67 -15.89 -7.27
CA GLU A 83 -3.61 -16.87 -7.49
C GLU A 83 -2.27 -16.38 -6.94
N ILE A 84 -1.54 -17.27 -6.28
CA ILE A 84 -0.21 -17.00 -5.76
C ILE A 84 0.78 -17.11 -6.91
N VAL A 85 1.31 -15.96 -7.34
CA VAL A 85 2.26 -15.87 -8.46
C VAL A 85 3.69 -15.61 -8.01
N GLY A 86 3.87 -15.04 -6.79
CA GLY A 86 5.17 -14.74 -6.20
C GLY A 86 5.81 -13.45 -6.74
N ILE A 87 6.91 -13.02 -6.10
CA ILE A 87 7.70 -11.84 -6.45
C ILE A 87 9.08 -12.18 -7.03
N GLU A 88 9.31 -13.42 -7.42
CA GLU A 88 10.61 -13.91 -7.87
C GLU A 88 11.11 -13.15 -9.11
N GLU A 89 10.22 -12.82 -10.06
CA GLU A 89 10.59 -12.00 -11.21
C GLU A 89 11.00 -10.58 -10.81
N ASP A 90 10.30 -9.97 -9.84
CA ASP A 90 10.70 -8.68 -9.29
C ASP A 90 12.09 -8.77 -8.67
N LEU A 91 12.33 -9.78 -7.81
CA LEU A 91 13.62 -10.02 -7.16
C LEU A 91 14.76 -10.17 -8.19
N ALA A 92 14.52 -10.90 -9.26
CA ALA A 92 15.52 -11.14 -10.31
C ALA A 92 15.99 -9.84 -11.00
N THR A 93 15.17 -8.78 -10.98
CA THR A 93 15.49 -7.46 -11.58
C THR A 93 16.29 -6.54 -10.67
N LEU A 94 16.41 -6.89 -9.39
CA LEU A 94 17.08 -6.06 -8.40
C LEU A 94 18.58 -6.36 -8.31
N ARG A 95 19.36 -5.36 -7.91
CA ARG A 95 20.79 -5.55 -7.63
C ARG A 95 21.02 -6.55 -6.50
N ARG A 96 20.26 -6.42 -5.42
CA ARG A 96 20.19 -7.37 -4.31
C ARG A 96 18.90 -8.16 -4.46
N ARG A 97 19.02 -9.44 -4.82
CA ARG A 97 17.91 -10.33 -5.24
C ARG A 97 17.30 -11.09 -4.05
N ASP A 98 17.02 -10.38 -2.97
CA ASP A 98 16.46 -10.93 -1.73
C ASP A 98 15.39 -10.00 -1.16
N ARG A 99 14.80 -10.38 -0.01
CA ARG A 99 13.77 -9.61 0.68
C ARG A 99 14.24 -8.21 1.05
N ASP A 100 15.46 -8.07 1.55
CA ASP A 100 16.00 -6.77 1.96
C ASP A 100 16.20 -5.85 0.74
N GLY A 101 16.63 -6.41 -0.40
CA GLY A 101 16.74 -5.67 -1.66
C GLY A 101 15.37 -5.21 -2.17
N PHE A 102 14.35 -6.05 -2.04
CA PHE A 102 12.98 -5.71 -2.43
C PHE A 102 12.39 -4.64 -1.50
N GLU A 103 12.57 -4.76 -0.19
CA GLU A 103 12.13 -3.76 0.77
C GLU A 103 12.80 -2.40 0.52
N ALA A 104 14.13 -2.38 0.36
CA ALA A 104 14.87 -1.16 0.06
C ALA A 104 14.38 -0.50 -1.24
N TYR A 105 14.13 -1.29 -2.29
CA TYR A 105 13.55 -0.81 -3.54
C TYR A 105 12.16 -0.19 -3.32
N LEU A 106 11.26 -0.91 -2.64
CA LEU A 106 9.88 -0.46 -2.42
C LEU A 106 9.84 0.82 -1.57
N VAL A 107 10.61 0.86 -0.48
CA VAL A 107 10.77 2.04 0.38
C VAL A 107 11.30 3.23 -0.42
N GLY A 108 12.31 3.02 -1.27
CA GLY A 108 12.84 4.05 -2.17
C GLY A 108 11.81 4.58 -3.16
N LEU A 109 11.04 3.69 -3.78
CA LEU A 109 9.96 4.03 -4.71
C LEU A 109 8.89 4.90 -4.03
N LEU A 110 8.43 4.48 -2.85
CA LEU A 110 7.40 5.20 -2.09
C LEU A 110 7.92 6.55 -1.57
N ALA A 111 9.15 6.60 -1.05
CA ALA A 111 9.77 7.85 -0.60
C ALA A 111 9.92 8.87 -1.73
N HIS A 112 10.32 8.41 -2.92
CA HIS A 112 10.47 9.27 -4.10
C HIS A 112 9.12 9.84 -4.57
N SER A 113 8.09 9.00 -4.61
CA SER A 113 6.80 9.35 -5.22
C SER A 113 5.82 10.01 -4.26
N LEU A 114 5.88 9.70 -2.96
CA LEU A 114 4.95 10.16 -1.93
C LEU A 114 5.61 11.05 -0.86
N GLY A 115 6.94 11.13 -0.87
CA GLY A 115 7.74 11.80 0.16
C GLY A 115 8.09 10.89 1.33
N ALA A 116 9.27 11.09 1.92
CA ALA A 116 9.79 10.22 2.98
C ALA A 116 8.92 10.19 4.26
N ALA A 117 8.13 11.24 4.51
CA ALA A 117 7.27 11.31 5.69
C ALA A 117 6.19 10.22 5.74
N VAL A 118 5.80 9.63 4.60
CA VAL A 118 4.79 8.57 4.54
C VAL A 118 5.31 7.24 5.08
N LEU A 119 6.62 7.01 5.06
CA LEU A 119 7.23 5.72 5.40
C LEU A 119 6.94 5.27 6.85
N ARG A 120 6.72 6.20 7.77
CA ARG A 120 6.30 5.89 9.15
C ARG A 120 4.91 5.23 9.24
N HIS A 121 4.14 5.25 8.17
CA HIS A 121 2.80 4.67 8.06
C HIS A 121 2.79 3.41 7.19
N VAL A 122 3.95 2.93 6.76
CA VAL A 122 4.10 1.76 5.89
C VAL A 122 4.94 0.72 6.61
N HIS A 123 4.45 -0.52 6.64
CA HIS A 123 5.15 -1.67 7.20
C HIS A 123 5.20 -2.77 6.15
N VAL A 124 6.40 -3.24 5.86
CA VAL A 124 6.65 -4.29 4.88
C VAL A 124 6.89 -5.61 5.61
N ALA A 125 6.20 -6.66 5.21
CA ALA A 125 6.38 -8.00 5.73
C ALA A 125 6.45 -9.00 4.58
N PHE A 126 7.20 -10.07 4.76
CA PHE A 126 7.35 -11.14 3.78
C PHE A 126 6.82 -12.45 4.33
N SER A 127 6.24 -13.23 3.45
CA SER A 127 5.76 -14.58 3.75
C SER A 127 6.07 -15.50 2.58
N ARG A 128 6.24 -16.80 2.87
CA ARG A 128 6.37 -17.81 1.85
C ARG A 128 5.14 -18.72 1.87
N LEU A 129 4.47 -18.80 0.73
CA LEU A 129 3.27 -19.62 0.59
C LEU A 129 3.36 -20.39 -0.74
N GLU A 130 3.06 -21.69 -0.72
CA GLU A 130 3.17 -22.57 -1.89
C GLU A 130 4.55 -22.52 -2.58
N GLY A 131 5.61 -22.34 -1.78
CA GLY A 131 6.99 -22.25 -2.30
C GLY A 131 7.37 -20.91 -2.91
N LYS A 132 6.44 -19.93 -2.98
CA LYS A 132 6.64 -18.60 -3.57
C LYS A 132 6.76 -17.52 -2.51
N GLU A 133 7.58 -16.52 -2.78
CA GLU A 133 7.72 -15.34 -1.92
C GLU A 133 6.60 -14.33 -2.18
N LEU A 134 6.02 -13.82 -1.11
CA LEU A 134 4.99 -12.79 -1.13
C LEU A 134 5.44 -11.60 -0.28
N CYS A 135 5.08 -10.40 -0.71
CA CYS A 135 5.28 -9.19 0.08
C CYS A 135 3.92 -8.61 0.47
N ARG A 136 3.75 -8.33 1.76
CA ARG A 136 2.61 -7.60 2.29
C ARG A 136 3.06 -6.21 2.71
N VAL A 137 2.38 -5.20 2.22
CA VAL A 137 2.55 -3.80 2.62
C VAL A 137 1.34 -3.41 3.45
N VAL A 138 1.53 -3.25 4.75
CA VAL A 138 0.49 -2.73 5.65
C VAL A 138 0.60 -1.22 5.68
N VAL A 139 -0.49 -0.56 5.33
CA VAL A 139 -0.58 0.88 5.17
C VAL A 139 -1.53 1.44 6.22
N GLN A 140 -1.02 2.30 7.09
CA GLN A 140 -1.86 3.03 8.04
C GLN A 140 -2.49 4.26 7.36
N ARG A 141 -3.66 4.67 7.84
CA ARG A 141 -4.29 5.94 7.42
C ARG A 141 -3.34 7.11 7.66
N GLY A 142 -3.11 7.92 6.63
CA GLY A 142 -2.33 9.15 6.73
C GLY A 142 -3.05 10.20 7.58
N ARG A 143 -2.31 10.97 8.39
CA ARG A 143 -2.88 12.08 9.18
C ARG A 143 -3.34 13.25 8.32
N GLY A 144 -2.74 13.42 7.16
CA GLY A 144 -3.08 14.44 6.17
C GLY A 144 -3.22 13.85 4.77
N PRO A 145 -3.51 14.68 3.77
CA PRO A 145 -3.58 14.25 2.38
C PRO A 145 -2.22 13.77 1.88
N VAL A 146 -2.20 12.66 1.15
CA VAL A 146 -1.02 12.10 0.50
C VAL A 146 -1.19 12.21 -0.99
N TYR A 147 -0.29 12.94 -1.63
CA TYR A 147 -0.28 13.16 -3.08
C TYR A 147 0.78 12.29 -3.75
N VAL A 148 0.45 11.76 -4.91
CA VAL A 148 1.42 11.12 -5.80
C VAL A 148 2.04 12.20 -6.67
N MET A 149 3.37 12.32 -6.61
CA MET A 149 4.10 13.26 -7.46
C MET A 149 4.43 12.60 -8.80
N ASP A 150 3.97 13.23 -9.90
CA ASP A 150 4.28 12.84 -11.26
C ASP A 150 4.96 14.05 -11.95
N GLY A 151 6.27 14.09 -11.87
CA GLY A 151 7.05 15.28 -12.22
C GLY A 151 6.68 16.45 -11.30
N SER A 152 6.15 17.53 -11.89
CA SER A 152 5.66 18.72 -11.16
C SER A 152 4.18 18.64 -10.79
N THR A 153 3.47 17.58 -11.18
CA THR A 153 2.02 17.43 -10.96
C THR A 153 1.77 16.61 -9.70
N ALA A 154 0.97 17.14 -8.78
CA ALA A 154 0.48 16.44 -7.61
C ALA A 154 -0.89 15.82 -7.91
N ARG A 155 -1.00 14.50 -7.83
CA ARG A 155 -2.23 13.74 -8.11
C ARG A 155 -2.76 13.12 -6.83
N TYR A 156 -4.07 13.17 -6.62
CA TYR A 156 -4.71 12.70 -5.41
C TYR A 156 -5.58 11.47 -5.67
N PHE A 157 -5.27 10.37 -5.00
CA PHE A 157 -5.98 9.09 -5.18
C PHE A 157 -6.67 8.67 -3.89
N VAL A 158 -7.87 8.08 -4.02
CA VAL A 158 -8.64 7.50 -2.91
C VAL A 158 -9.15 6.11 -3.29
N ARG A 159 -9.46 5.29 -2.28
CA ARG A 159 -10.18 4.02 -2.50
C ARG A 159 -11.67 4.30 -2.67
N THR A 160 -12.24 3.67 -3.69
CA THR A 160 -13.69 3.63 -3.94
C THR A 160 -14.05 2.18 -4.24
N GLY A 161 -14.59 1.48 -3.25
CA GLY A 161 -14.70 0.02 -3.30
C GLY A 161 -13.32 -0.62 -3.45
N ASN A 162 -13.16 -1.54 -4.40
CA ASN A 162 -11.91 -2.23 -4.70
C ASN A 162 -11.01 -1.50 -5.73
N THR A 163 -11.28 -0.24 -6.07
CA THR A 163 -10.49 0.52 -7.04
C THR A 163 -9.84 1.76 -6.43
N SER A 164 -8.71 2.18 -7.01
CA SER A 164 -8.07 3.46 -6.69
C SER A 164 -8.48 4.49 -7.74
N ARG A 165 -9.25 5.49 -7.31
CA ARG A 165 -9.76 6.57 -8.17
C ARG A 165 -8.95 7.83 -7.96
N GLU A 166 -8.59 8.52 -9.04
CA GLU A 166 -8.06 9.88 -8.98
C GLU A 166 -9.19 10.87 -8.78
N LEU A 167 -9.01 11.80 -7.86
CA LEU A 167 -9.91 12.92 -7.64
C LEU A 167 -9.34 14.19 -8.29
N ASP A 168 -10.21 15.00 -8.88
CA ASP A 168 -9.84 16.34 -9.30
C ASP A 168 -9.55 17.27 -8.10
N ALA A 169 -9.07 18.48 -8.36
CA ALA A 169 -8.70 19.43 -7.30
C ALA A 169 -9.88 19.78 -6.38
N ARG A 170 -11.09 19.92 -6.93
CA ARG A 170 -12.30 20.23 -6.16
C ARG A 170 -12.74 19.06 -5.29
N GLU A 171 -12.79 17.86 -5.87
CA GLU A 171 -13.11 16.62 -5.16
C GLU A 171 -12.09 16.35 -4.04
N ALA A 172 -10.78 16.59 -4.31
CA ALA A 172 -9.72 16.40 -3.32
C ALA A 172 -9.88 17.35 -2.11
N VAL A 173 -10.24 18.62 -2.35
CA VAL A 173 -10.52 19.59 -1.26
C VAL A 173 -11.70 19.13 -0.39
N LEU A 174 -12.80 18.72 -1.01
CA LEU A 174 -13.99 18.22 -0.30
C LEU A 174 -13.68 16.97 0.52
N HIS A 175 -12.97 16.03 -0.08
CA HIS A 175 -12.57 14.79 0.59
C HIS A 175 -11.65 15.05 1.78
N THR A 176 -10.65 15.93 1.64
CA THR A 176 -9.71 16.26 2.71
C THR A 176 -10.39 17.01 3.86
N ALA A 177 -11.32 17.92 3.58
CA ALA A 177 -12.12 18.59 4.60
C ALA A 177 -12.99 17.60 5.39
N GLY A 178 -13.67 16.67 4.71
CA GLY A 178 -14.46 15.61 5.33
C GLY A 178 -13.63 14.71 6.27
N ARG A 179 -12.40 14.38 5.88
CA ARG A 179 -11.49 13.55 6.70
C ARG A 179 -11.09 14.20 8.02
N GLN A 180 -11.03 15.55 8.10
CA GLN A 180 -10.66 16.26 9.31
C GLN A 180 -11.80 16.27 10.35
N THR A 181 -13.04 16.09 9.91
CA THR A 181 -14.22 16.04 10.77
C THR A 181 -14.58 14.65 11.27
N GLU A 182 -14.01 13.59 10.65
CA GLU A 182 -14.19 12.21 11.14
C GLU A 182 -13.38 12.01 12.42
N PRO A 183 -14.00 11.51 13.52
CA PRO A 183 -13.26 11.12 14.71
C PRO A 183 -12.22 10.05 14.32
N GLU A 184 -11.01 10.18 14.84
CA GLU A 184 -9.97 9.16 14.68
C GLU A 184 -10.46 7.86 15.35
N SER A 185 -11.01 6.93 14.56
CA SER A 185 -11.44 5.58 14.98
C SER A 185 -10.26 4.65 15.23
#